data_dba96ba7b09bb6de4331d1e750926fab
#
_entry.id   dba96ba7b09bb6de4331d1e750926fab
#
_cell.length_a   1.000
_cell.length_b   1.000
_cell.length_c   1.000
_cell.angle_alpha   90.00
_cell.angle_beta   90.00
_cell.angle_gamma   90.00
#
_symmetry.space_group_name_H-M   'P 1'
#
loop_
_entity.id
_entity.type
_entity.pdbx_description
1 polymer ?
#
loop_
_entity_poly.entity_id
_entity_poly.type
_entity_poly.pdbx_seq_one_letter_code
_entity_poly.pdbx_strand_id
1 'polypeptide(L)'
;MPKEVDPKDTTRAAAYALWMKAPNPMVTFFKTFDVTNLIKVSRKRSLKFNMLLDYCIGRAAVKVKEFYILPVGDKLIQYDTIAVNTIVKNKEGEVSSCDLSYNAELNQFNEEYLKYTAQVASSCQDRDLSENSMVIGTSAIIDTEIDRLR
;
A
#
# COMPACT_ATOMS: atom_id res chain seq x y z
N MET A 1 9.01 -4.40 -16.04
CA MET A 1 8.54 -3.02 -16.36
C MET A 1 7.05 -3.05 -16.61
N PRO A 2 6.30 -2.05 -16.12
CA PRO A 2 4.86 -1.97 -16.38
C PRO A 2 4.55 -2.00 -17.87
N LYS A 3 3.48 -2.66 -18.24
CA LYS A 3 3.04 -2.79 -19.64
C LYS A 3 1.56 -2.54 -19.78
N GLU A 4 1.17 -1.90 -20.88
CA GLU A 4 -0.24 -1.80 -21.25
C GLU A 4 -0.79 -3.18 -21.63
N VAL A 5 -1.98 -3.49 -21.15
CA VAL A 5 -2.71 -4.73 -21.47
C VAL A 5 -4.11 -4.41 -21.99
N ASP A 6 -4.58 -5.17 -22.99
CA ASP A 6 -5.97 -5.04 -23.43
C ASP A 6 -6.88 -5.56 -22.31
N PRO A 7 -7.86 -4.78 -21.85
CA PRO A 7 -8.82 -5.25 -20.86
C PRO A 7 -9.49 -6.58 -21.21
N LYS A 8 -9.69 -6.86 -22.50
CA LYS A 8 -10.30 -8.09 -22.99
C LYS A 8 -9.46 -9.34 -22.72
N ASP A 9 -8.13 -9.16 -22.60
CA ASP A 9 -7.20 -10.24 -22.29
C ASP A 9 -7.07 -10.50 -20.79
N THR A 10 -7.87 -9.81 -19.97
CA THR A 10 -7.83 -9.90 -18.51
C THR A 10 -9.16 -10.39 -17.94
N THR A 11 -9.15 -10.92 -16.72
CA THR A 11 -10.36 -11.24 -15.96
C THR A 11 -11.17 -10.00 -15.56
N ARG A 12 -10.65 -8.79 -15.84
CA ARG A 12 -11.22 -7.50 -15.40
C ARG A 12 -11.97 -6.76 -16.52
N ALA A 13 -12.13 -7.32 -17.71
CA ALA A 13 -12.74 -6.63 -18.86
C ALA A 13 -14.11 -5.98 -18.54
N ALA A 14 -15.02 -6.74 -17.92
CA ALA A 14 -16.35 -6.25 -17.56
C ALA A 14 -16.28 -5.18 -16.45
N ALA A 15 -15.46 -5.40 -15.43
CA ALA A 15 -15.26 -4.45 -14.35
C ALA A 15 -14.63 -3.15 -14.86
N TYR A 16 -13.61 -3.25 -15.70
CA TYR A 16 -12.98 -2.10 -16.33
C TYR A 16 -13.98 -1.26 -17.13
N ALA A 17 -14.78 -1.88 -18.02
CA ALA A 17 -15.76 -1.18 -18.82
C ALA A 17 -16.84 -0.48 -17.97
N LEU A 18 -17.21 -1.07 -16.83
CA LEU A 18 -18.18 -0.51 -15.90
C LEU A 18 -17.58 0.66 -15.11
N TRP A 19 -16.41 0.45 -14.49
CA TRP A 19 -15.82 1.40 -13.56
C TRP A 19 -15.23 2.62 -14.25
N MET A 20 -14.68 2.48 -15.46
CA MET A 20 -14.17 3.62 -16.24
C MET A 20 -15.28 4.61 -16.64
N LYS A 21 -16.54 4.19 -16.62
CA LYS A 21 -17.71 5.04 -16.89
C LYS A 21 -18.37 5.56 -15.62
N ALA A 22 -17.98 5.07 -14.45
CA ALA A 22 -18.59 5.46 -13.19
C ALA A 22 -18.15 6.87 -12.78
N PRO A 23 -19.06 7.75 -12.35
CA PRO A 23 -18.72 9.08 -11.87
C PRO A 23 -17.77 9.07 -10.65
N ASN A 24 -17.88 8.04 -9.82
CA ASN A 24 -17.03 7.80 -8.66
C ASN A 24 -16.74 6.31 -8.52
N PRO A 25 -15.62 5.81 -9.10
CA PRO A 25 -15.27 4.40 -9.09
C PRO A 25 -14.60 3.99 -7.75
N MET A 26 -15.23 4.30 -6.63
CA MET A 26 -14.74 3.95 -5.29
C MET A 26 -15.68 2.97 -4.60
N VAL A 27 -15.08 1.99 -3.91
CA VAL A 27 -15.79 1.06 -3.02
C VAL A 27 -15.04 1.05 -1.69
N THR A 28 -15.78 1.22 -0.59
CA THR A 28 -15.23 1.16 0.76
C THR A 28 -15.73 -0.09 1.48
N PHE A 29 -14.81 -0.84 2.07
CA PHE A 29 -15.11 -2.00 2.91
C PHE A 29 -14.60 -1.76 4.33
N PHE A 30 -15.41 -2.16 5.31
CA PHE A 30 -15.02 -2.15 6.72
C PHE A 30 -14.82 -3.58 7.20
N LYS A 31 -13.68 -3.83 7.84
CA LYS A 31 -13.36 -5.12 8.45
C LYS A 31 -12.56 -4.93 9.73
N THR A 32 -13.03 -5.57 10.80
CA THR A 32 -12.28 -5.62 12.06
C THR A 32 -11.35 -6.83 12.05
N PHE A 33 -10.10 -6.62 12.46
CA PHE A 33 -9.10 -7.66 12.62
C PHE A 33 -8.56 -7.69 14.04
N ASP A 34 -8.40 -8.88 14.61
CA ASP A 34 -7.66 -9.06 15.84
C ASP A 34 -6.15 -9.02 15.56
N VAL A 35 -5.50 -7.97 16.03
CA VAL A 35 -4.05 -7.74 15.85
C VAL A 35 -3.23 -8.08 17.09
N THR A 36 -3.82 -8.75 18.09
CA THR A 36 -3.16 -9.10 19.36
C THR A 36 -1.84 -9.84 19.13
N ASN A 37 -1.80 -10.81 18.23
CA ASN A 37 -0.58 -11.55 17.92
C ASN A 37 0.47 -10.67 17.22
N LEU A 38 0.04 -9.75 16.35
CA LEU A 38 0.95 -8.80 15.68
C LEU A 38 1.62 -7.87 16.70
N ILE A 39 0.85 -7.37 17.67
CA ILE A 39 1.37 -6.55 18.79
C ILE A 39 2.39 -7.35 19.63
N LYS A 40 2.10 -8.63 19.95
CA LYS A 40 3.04 -9.49 20.68
C LYS A 40 4.35 -9.67 19.92
N VAL A 41 4.30 -9.91 18.61
CA VAL A 41 5.49 -10.05 17.76
C VAL A 41 6.26 -8.73 17.70
N SER A 42 5.58 -7.61 17.49
CA SER A 42 6.17 -6.26 17.50
C SER A 42 7.00 -6.03 18.76
N ARG A 43 6.40 -6.26 19.92
CA ARG A 43 7.07 -6.09 21.23
C ARG A 43 8.23 -7.08 21.44
N LYS A 44 8.00 -8.37 21.18
CA LYS A 44 9.00 -9.43 21.38
C LYS A 44 10.25 -9.27 20.51
N ARG A 45 10.07 -8.76 19.28
CA ARG A 45 11.15 -8.59 18.29
C ARG A 45 11.63 -7.16 18.16
N SER A 46 11.11 -6.22 18.96
CA SER A 46 11.41 -4.78 18.87
C SER A 46 11.19 -4.21 17.46
N LEU A 47 10.15 -4.66 16.77
CA LEU A 47 9.76 -4.20 15.44
C LEU A 47 8.64 -3.17 15.54
N LYS A 48 8.64 -2.16 14.68
CA LYS A 48 7.55 -1.19 14.62
C LYS A 48 6.25 -1.86 14.16
N PHE A 49 5.14 -1.57 14.86
CA PHE A 49 3.83 -2.16 14.56
C PHE A 49 3.38 -1.84 13.12
N ASN A 50 3.49 -0.58 12.69
CA ASN A 50 3.10 -0.19 11.34
C ASN A 50 3.93 -0.90 10.27
N MET A 51 5.25 -1.05 10.47
CA MET A 51 6.10 -1.84 9.58
C MET A 51 5.61 -3.28 9.43
N LEU A 52 5.25 -3.93 10.55
CA LEU A 52 4.72 -5.31 10.51
C LEU A 52 3.36 -5.37 9.80
N LEU A 53 2.51 -4.37 10.00
CA LEU A 53 1.21 -4.28 9.34
C LEU A 53 1.41 -4.12 7.83
N ASP A 54 2.27 -3.19 7.39
CA ASP A 54 2.62 -2.97 5.99
C ASP A 54 3.20 -4.23 5.34
N TYR A 55 4.08 -4.95 6.06
CA TYR A 55 4.59 -6.25 5.63
C TYR A 55 3.48 -7.27 5.42
N CYS A 56 2.52 -7.37 6.36
CA CYS A 56 1.39 -8.29 6.25
C CYS A 56 0.46 -7.94 5.07
N ILE A 57 0.22 -6.64 4.85
CA ILE A 57 -0.57 -6.14 3.71
C ILE A 57 0.12 -6.52 2.40
N GLY A 58 1.40 -6.20 2.25
CA GLY A 58 2.17 -6.57 1.06
C GLY A 58 2.18 -8.08 0.81
N ARG A 59 2.38 -8.88 1.87
CA ARG A 59 2.36 -10.35 1.81
C ARG A 59 1.01 -10.92 1.36
N ALA A 60 -0.07 -10.28 1.73
CA ALA A 60 -1.41 -10.67 1.27
C ALA A 60 -1.62 -10.26 -0.19
N ALA A 61 -1.26 -9.03 -0.51
CA ALA A 61 -1.48 -8.42 -1.82
C ALA A 61 -0.76 -9.13 -2.97
N VAL A 62 0.49 -9.54 -2.78
CA VAL A 62 1.26 -10.25 -3.83
C VAL A 62 0.65 -11.58 -4.26
N LYS A 63 -0.30 -12.11 -3.49
CA LYS A 63 -1.03 -13.35 -3.81
C LYS A 63 -2.29 -13.10 -4.64
N VAL A 64 -2.68 -11.84 -4.83
CA VAL A 64 -3.90 -11.45 -5.54
C VAL A 64 -3.52 -10.90 -6.90
N LYS A 65 -3.78 -11.67 -7.96
CA LYS A 65 -3.38 -11.33 -9.33
C LYS A 65 -3.94 -9.98 -9.81
N GLU A 66 -5.16 -9.67 -9.38
CA GLU A 66 -5.85 -8.45 -9.74
C GLU A 66 -5.17 -7.19 -9.21
N PHE A 67 -4.38 -7.27 -8.14
CA PHE A 67 -3.62 -6.14 -7.62
C PHE A 67 -2.43 -5.72 -8.49
N TYR A 68 -2.03 -6.55 -9.44
CA TYR A 68 -0.98 -6.18 -10.39
C TYR A 68 -1.50 -5.40 -11.61
N ILE A 69 -2.80 -5.13 -11.68
CA ILE A 69 -3.42 -4.48 -12.84
C ILE A 69 -4.21 -3.26 -12.35
N LEU A 70 -3.83 -2.09 -12.85
CA LEU A 70 -4.42 -0.80 -12.44
C LEU A 70 -4.82 0.02 -13.66
N PRO A 71 -6.01 0.65 -13.67
CA PRO A 71 -6.32 1.73 -14.60
C PRO A 71 -5.42 2.94 -14.34
N VAL A 72 -4.74 3.42 -15.38
CA VAL A 72 -3.93 4.64 -15.35
C VAL A 72 -4.35 5.50 -16.54
N GLY A 73 -5.06 6.59 -16.27
CA GLY A 73 -5.75 7.36 -17.31
C GLY A 73 -6.79 6.50 -18.02
N ASP A 74 -6.69 6.41 -19.33
CA ASP A 74 -7.57 5.61 -20.21
C ASP A 74 -7.03 4.20 -20.52
N LYS A 75 -5.93 3.81 -19.87
CA LYS A 75 -5.22 2.56 -20.11
C LYS A 75 -5.30 1.62 -18.92
N LEU A 76 -5.19 0.33 -19.19
CA LEU A 76 -5.02 -0.68 -18.17
C LEU A 76 -3.54 -1.11 -18.15
N ILE A 77 -2.89 -0.91 -17.01
CA ILE A 77 -1.46 -1.16 -16.84
C ILE A 77 -1.26 -2.37 -15.94
N GLN A 78 -0.45 -3.32 -16.39
CA GLN A 78 0.01 -4.45 -15.59
C GLN A 78 1.41 -4.17 -15.06
N TYR A 79 1.56 -4.30 -13.76
CA TYR A 79 2.82 -4.17 -13.02
C TYR A 79 3.40 -5.54 -12.70
N ASP A 80 4.72 -5.61 -12.53
CA ASP A 80 5.43 -6.85 -12.12
C ASP A 80 5.68 -6.88 -10.62
N THR A 81 5.56 -5.74 -9.95
CA THR A 81 5.89 -5.58 -8.52
C THR A 81 4.80 -4.83 -7.77
N ILE A 82 4.75 -5.09 -6.47
CA ILE A 82 3.87 -4.40 -5.52
C ILE A 82 4.72 -3.64 -4.51
N ALA A 83 4.32 -2.42 -4.22
CA ALA A 83 4.83 -1.62 -3.13
C ALA A 83 3.70 -1.31 -2.13
N VAL A 84 4.08 -1.03 -0.88
CA VAL A 84 3.16 -0.57 0.15
C VAL A 84 3.57 0.84 0.55
N ASN A 85 2.62 1.75 0.53
CA ASN A 85 2.84 3.12 0.96
C ASN A 85 2.55 3.25 2.45
N THR A 86 3.39 3.98 3.14
CA THR A 86 3.17 4.40 4.54
C THR A 86 3.32 5.90 4.68
N ILE A 87 2.59 6.49 5.62
CA ILE A 87 2.68 7.92 5.91
C ILE A 87 3.67 8.17 7.02
N VAL A 88 4.55 9.13 6.81
CA VAL A 88 5.65 9.49 7.70
C VAL A 88 5.49 10.95 8.14
N LYS A 89 5.56 11.20 9.46
CA LYS A 89 5.70 12.57 9.97
C LYS A 89 7.11 13.06 9.69
N ASN A 90 7.23 14.17 8.97
CA ASN A 90 8.52 14.75 8.60
C ASN A 90 9.03 15.76 9.64
N LYS A 91 10.25 16.25 9.47
CA LYS A 91 10.90 17.20 10.41
C LYS A 91 10.19 18.55 10.52
N GLU A 92 9.36 18.92 9.54
CA GLU A 92 8.56 20.15 9.53
C GLU A 92 7.23 20.00 10.27
N GLY A 93 6.94 18.77 10.77
CA GLY A 93 5.72 18.46 11.50
C GLY A 93 4.54 18.07 10.60
N GLU A 94 4.76 18.08 9.30
CA GLU A 94 3.79 17.66 8.29
C GLU A 94 3.93 16.16 7.95
N VAL A 95 3.10 15.68 7.05
CA VAL A 95 3.13 14.29 6.58
C VAL A 95 3.74 14.20 5.20
N SER A 96 4.54 13.15 4.99
CA SER A 96 5.11 12.77 3.70
C SER A 96 4.80 11.32 3.40
N SER A 97 4.73 11.00 2.13
CA SER A 97 4.45 9.68 1.60
C SER A 97 5.73 8.87 1.39
N CYS A 98 5.72 7.59 1.76
CA CYS A 98 6.87 6.72 1.61
C CYS A 98 6.46 5.36 1.05
N ASP A 99 6.74 5.12 -0.22
CA ASP A 99 6.53 3.82 -0.84
C ASP A 99 7.68 2.87 -0.52
N LEU A 100 7.34 1.64 -0.20
CA LEU A 100 8.25 0.56 0.16
C LEU A 100 8.01 -0.62 -0.77
N SER A 101 9.02 -1.06 -1.49
CA SER A 101 8.91 -2.30 -2.27
C SER A 101 8.62 -3.47 -1.35
N TYR A 102 7.60 -4.28 -1.68
CA TYR A 102 7.37 -5.48 -0.89
C TYR A 102 8.50 -6.47 -1.10
N ASN A 103 9.01 -7.00 0.01
CA ASN A 103 9.98 -8.09 0.07
C ASN A 103 9.45 -9.20 0.97
N ALA A 104 9.58 -10.46 0.54
CA ALA A 104 9.13 -11.60 1.31
C ALA A 104 9.95 -11.85 2.59
N GLU A 105 11.20 -11.39 2.61
CA GLU A 105 12.09 -11.49 3.76
C GLU A 105 11.82 -10.35 4.74
N LEU A 106 11.24 -10.67 5.91
CA LEU A 106 10.82 -9.68 6.91
C LEU A 106 11.97 -8.78 7.38
N ASN A 107 13.16 -9.34 7.58
CA ASN A 107 14.30 -8.54 8.07
C ASN A 107 14.72 -7.51 7.01
N GLN A 108 14.78 -7.90 5.74
CA GLN A 108 15.11 -7.00 4.65
C GLN A 108 14.03 -5.91 4.47
N PHE A 109 12.76 -6.29 4.54
CA PHE A 109 11.67 -5.30 4.51
C PHE A 109 11.76 -4.31 5.66
N ASN A 110 12.09 -4.77 6.88
CA ASN A 110 12.28 -3.91 8.04
C ASN A 110 13.47 -2.95 7.87
N GLU A 111 14.60 -3.42 7.34
CA GLU A 111 15.76 -2.56 7.06
C GLU A 111 15.41 -1.46 6.05
N GLU A 112 14.73 -1.80 4.98
CA GLU A 112 14.25 -0.84 3.97
C GLU A 112 13.23 0.14 4.57
N TYR A 113 12.28 -0.35 5.36
CA TYR A 113 11.32 0.49 6.07
C TYR A 113 12.02 1.54 6.93
N LEU A 114 12.96 1.13 7.78
CA LEU A 114 13.67 2.04 8.66
C LEU A 114 14.50 3.06 7.88
N LYS A 115 15.21 2.62 6.85
CA LYS A 115 16.03 3.46 5.98
C LYS A 115 15.20 4.53 5.29
N TYR A 116 14.17 4.13 4.55
CA TYR A 116 13.43 5.05 3.70
C TYR A 116 12.48 5.95 4.49
N THR A 117 11.86 5.46 5.56
CA THR A 117 11.06 6.34 6.42
C THR A 117 11.90 7.40 7.11
N ALA A 118 13.15 7.08 7.54
CA ALA A 118 14.06 8.07 8.09
C ALA A 118 14.52 9.09 7.02
N GLN A 119 14.79 8.64 5.81
CA GLN A 119 15.15 9.52 4.69
C GLN A 119 14.01 10.49 4.35
N VAL A 120 12.78 9.99 4.20
CA VAL A 120 11.59 10.82 3.93
C VAL A 120 11.33 11.79 5.07
N ALA A 121 11.43 11.35 6.33
CA ALA A 121 11.27 12.21 7.49
C ALA A 121 12.26 13.37 7.52
N SER A 122 13.51 13.14 7.11
CA SER A 122 14.56 14.15 7.12
C SER A 122 14.57 15.06 5.91
N SER A 123 14.20 14.55 4.73
CA SER A 123 14.21 15.32 3.48
C SER A 123 12.93 16.11 3.24
N CYS A 124 11.82 15.73 3.87
CA CYS A 124 10.46 16.22 3.56
C CYS A 124 10.04 15.96 2.10
N GLN A 125 10.68 15.00 1.46
CA GLN A 125 10.36 14.62 0.07
C GLN A 125 9.71 13.25 0.06
N ASP A 126 8.61 13.13 -0.68
CA ASP A 126 7.93 11.86 -0.89
C ASP A 126 8.83 10.87 -1.64
N ARG A 127 8.68 9.60 -1.30
CA ARG A 127 9.27 8.51 -2.05
C ARG A 127 8.17 7.80 -2.82
N ASP A 128 8.17 7.97 -4.14
CA ASP A 128 7.16 7.46 -5.06
C ASP A 128 7.75 6.32 -5.92
N LEU A 129 7.07 5.18 -5.95
CA LEU A 129 7.39 4.02 -6.78
C LEU A 129 6.28 3.70 -7.79
N SER A 130 5.26 4.53 -7.91
CA SER A 130 4.07 4.27 -8.73
C SER A 130 4.37 4.12 -10.23
N GLU A 131 5.48 4.67 -10.69
CA GLU A 131 5.93 4.50 -12.08
C GLU A 131 6.26 3.03 -12.41
N ASN A 132 6.78 2.26 -11.45
CA ASN A 132 7.28 0.90 -11.69
C ASN A 132 6.58 -0.19 -10.88
N SER A 133 5.77 0.18 -9.89
CA SER A 133 5.10 -0.74 -8.99
C SER A 133 3.63 -0.35 -8.80
N MET A 134 2.77 -1.33 -8.62
CA MET A 134 1.45 -1.06 -8.08
C MET A 134 1.58 -0.76 -6.59
N VAL A 135 1.12 0.41 -6.18
CA VAL A 135 1.26 0.90 -4.81
C VAL A 135 -0.05 0.73 -4.03
N ILE A 136 0.02 0.07 -2.88
CA ILE A 136 -1.08 -0.04 -1.93
C ILE A 136 -0.88 1.02 -0.85
N GLY A 137 -1.74 2.04 -0.85
CA GLY A 137 -1.69 3.09 0.15
C GLY A 137 -2.16 2.60 1.51
N THR A 138 -1.42 2.95 2.56
CA THR A 138 -1.85 2.78 3.95
C THR A 138 -1.83 4.12 4.68
N SER A 139 -2.75 4.28 5.62
CA SER A 139 -2.77 5.43 6.52
C SER A 139 -3.26 4.98 7.88
N ALA A 140 -2.47 5.24 8.91
CA ALA A 140 -2.86 4.95 10.28
C ALA A 140 -3.56 6.16 10.88
N ILE A 141 -4.81 5.98 11.29
CA ILE A 141 -5.58 6.95 12.07
C ILE A 141 -5.59 6.44 13.50
N ILE A 142 -5.06 7.23 14.41
CA ILE A 142 -5.07 6.98 15.85
C ILE A 142 -5.92 8.04 16.55
N ASP A 143 -6.46 7.71 17.69
CA ASP A 143 -7.29 8.60 18.51
C ASP A 143 -8.61 9.05 17.85
N THR A 144 -9.13 8.24 16.91
CA THR A 144 -10.41 8.47 16.26
C THR A 144 -11.42 7.41 16.68
N GLU A 145 -12.61 7.83 17.08
CA GLU A 145 -13.74 6.94 17.30
C GLU A 145 -14.29 6.47 15.95
N ILE A 146 -14.00 5.22 15.57
CA ILE A 146 -14.41 4.62 14.31
C ILE A 146 -15.94 4.55 14.17
N ASP A 147 -16.67 4.52 15.28
CA ASP A 147 -18.14 4.48 15.29
C ASP A 147 -18.80 5.72 14.67
N ARG A 148 -18.06 6.81 14.51
CA ARG A 148 -18.53 8.02 13.82
C ARG A 148 -18.32 8.00 12.30
N LEU A 149 -17.67 6.97 11.78
CA LEU A 149 -17.44 6.78 10.34
C LEU A 149 -18.53 5.92 9.67
N ARG A 150 -19.61 5.62 10.36
CA ARG A 150 -20.76 4.86 9.84
C ARG A 150 -21.74 5.77 9.12
#